data_4bddfd23af34cff058aa63972077b2c3
#
_entry.id   4bddfd23af34cff058aa63972077b2c3
#
_cell.length_a   1.000
_cell.length_b   1.000
_cell.length_c   1.000
_cell.angle_alpha   90.00
_cell.angle_beta   90.00
_cell.angle_gamma   90.00
#
_symmetry.space_group_name_H-M   'P 1'
#
loop_
_entity.id
_entity.type
_entity.pdbx_description
1 polymer ?
#
loop_
_entity_poly.entity_id
_entity_poly.type
_entity_poly.pdbx_seq_one_letter_code
_entity_poly.pdbx_strand_id
1 'polypeptide(L)'
;GTVFEVSTQPRQDFWVDLDGSVDDNADLNYINTQFRYAPTFNSLYNLGYIKRNESRFGQKDLSAFTGSAVLPINDNWQFLGAVQYDNEKSRFSDVLAGFTYDSCCYGLSIYARRYYDELSDKDSADHAIMAEISLNGLSNKGDGRLANLMRNRVLGYDPRY
;
A
#
# COMPACT_ATOMS: atom_id res chain seq x y z
N GLY A 1 19.07 -7.59 -20.95
CA GLY A 1 17.67 -7.13 -20.92
C GLY A 1 17.58 -5.61 -20.82
N THR A 2 16.52 -5.04 -21.36
CA THR A 2 16.28 -3.59 -21.36
C THR A 2 15.31 -3.25 -20.23
N VAL A 3 15.65 -2.22 -19.44
CA VAL A 3 14.80 -1.64 -18.41
C VAL A 3 14.23 -0.33 -18.92
N PHE A 4 12.96 -0.07 -18.66
CA PHE A 4 12.30 1.18 -18.97
C PHE A 4 11.56 1.71 -17.75
N GLU A 5 11.51 3.01 -17.61
CA GLU A 5 10.80 3.72 -16.57
C GLU A 5 10.17 4.98 -17.16
N VAL A 6 8.91 5.19 -16.89
CA VAL A 6 8.15 6.36 -17.31
C VAL A 6 7.35 6.86 -16.13
N SER A 7 7.63 8.08 -15.70
CA SER A 7 6.88 8.77 -14.67
C SER A 7 6.28 10.04 -15.27
N THR A 8 5.01 10.26 -15.07
CA THR A 8 4.30 11.44 -15.56
C THR A 8 3.31 11.96 -14.54
N GLN A 9 3.13 13.26 -14.55
CA GLN A 9 2.14 13.97 -13.74
C GLN A 9 1.21 14.76 -14.67
N PRO A 10 0.16 14.13 -15.23
CA PRO A 10 -0.75 14.79 -16.16
C PRO A 10 -1.51 15.97 -15.55
N ARG A 11 -1.72 15.92 -14.23
CA ARG A 11 -2.33 16.99 -13.42
C ARG A 11 -1.60 17.13 -12.09
N GLN A 12 -1.77 18.23 -11.40
CA GLN A 12 -1.12 18.50 -10.10
C GLN A 12 -1.46 17.47 -9.02
N ASP A 13 -2.64 16.87 -9.12
CA ASP A 13 -3.21 15.93 -8.17
C ASP A 13 -3.14 14.45 -8.63
N PHE A 14 -2.55 14.19 -9.81
CA PHE A 14 -2.55 12.86 -10.41
C PHE A 14 -1.18 12.46 -10.96
N TRP A 15 -0.67 11.32 -10.56
CA TRP A 15 0.61 10.74 -10.99
C TRP A 15 0.41 9.35 -11.57
N VAL A 16 1.20 9.05 -12.57
CA VAL A 16 1.28 7.74 -13.21
C VAL A 16 2.74 7.34 -13.30
N ASP A 17 3.06 6.19 -12.73
CA ASP A 17 4.38 5.59 -12.81
C ASP A 17 4.27 4.24 -13.49
N LEU A 18 5.14 4.00 -14.46
CA LEU A 18 5.24 2.75 -15.19
C LEU A 18 6.71 2.36 -15.28
N ASP A 19 7.04 1.21 -14.75
CA ASP A 19 8.38 0.65 -14.87
C ASP A 19 8.33 -0.82 -15.27
N GLY A 20 9.35 -1.27 -15.94
CA GLY A 20 9.39 -2.66 -16.39
C GLY A 20 10.72 -3.05 -17.02
N SER A 21 10.84 -4.34 -17.31
CA SER A 21 11.97 -4.89 -18.01
C SER A 21 11.57 -5.98 -18.99
N VAL A 22 12.28 -6.02 -20.11
CA VAL A 22 12.19 -7.07 -21.11
C VAL A 22 13.55 -7.75 -21.25
N ASP A 23 13.55 -9.02 -21.58
CA ASP A 23 14.80 -9.75 -21.86
C ASP A 23 15.28 -9.50 -23.29
N ASP A 24 16.37 -10.17 -23.66
CA ASP A 24 16.99 -10.03 -24.99
C ASP A 24 16.14 -10.64 -26.12
N ASN A 25 15.13 -11.46 -25.78
CA ASN A 25 14.15 -12.03 -26.69
C ASN A 25 12.87 -11.20 -26.81
N ALA A 26 12.82 -10.03 -26.16
CA ALA A 26 11.65 -9.17 -26.02
C ALA A 26 10.52 -9.77 -25.17
N ASP A 27 10.80 -10.78 -24.35
CA ASP A 27 9.85 -11.30 -23.37
C ASP A 27 9.78 -10.39 -22.14
N LEU A 28 8.56 -10.14 -21.67
CA LEU A 28 8.32 -9.30 -20.52
C LEU A 28 8.71 -10.03 -19.22
N ASN A 29 9.76 -9.58 -18.55
CA ASN A 29 10.18 -10.14 -17.27
C ASN A 29 9.39 -9.53 -16.10
N TYR A 30 9.12 -8.23 -16.19
CA TYR A 30 8.53 -7.48 -15.11
C TYR A 30 7.84 -6.23 -15.63
N ILE A 31 6.68 -5.94 -15.10
CA ILE A 31 5.98 -4.66 -15.27
C ILE A 31 5.31 -4.26 -13.98
N ASN A 32 5.45 -3.01 -13.62
CA ASN A 32 4.78 -2.38 -12.50
C ASN A 32 4.14 -1.07 -12.97
N THR A 33 2.88 -0.91 -12.68
CA THR A 33 2.12 0.29 -13.02
C THR A 33 1.45 0.81 -11.77
N GLN A 34 1.61 2.08 -11.47
CA GLN A 34 1.03 2.73 -10.31
C GLN A 34 0.32 4.01 -10.71
N PHE A 35 -0.86 4.20 -10.15
CA PHE A 35 -1.66 5.41 -10.27
C PHE A 35 -1.86 5.98 -8.88
N ARG A 36 -1.60 7.27 -8.72
CA ARG A 36 -1.82 7.99 -7.49
C ARG A 36 -2.64 9.23 -7.74
N TYR A 37 -3.69 9.40 -6.96
CA TYR A 37 -4.58 10.55 -7.01
C TYR A 37 -4.71 11.16 -5.61
N ALA A 38 -4.34 12.41 -5.47
CA ALA A 38 -4.36 13.17 -4.20
C ALA A 38 -5.11 14.49 -4.40
N PRO A 39 -6.46 14.47 -4.39
CA PRO A 39 -7.27 15.68 -4.69
C PRO A 39 -7.11 16.76 -3.63
N THR A 40 -6.77 16.39 -2.40
CA THR A 40 -6.50 17.29 -1.29
C THR A 40 -5.25 16.84 -0.54
N PHE A 41 -4.68 17.70 0.31
CA PHE A 41 -3.46 17.37 1.05
C PHE A 41 -3.62 16.18 2.03
N ASN A 42 -4.86 15.86 2.44
CA ASN A 42 -5.17 14.78 3.38
C ASN A 42 -5.98 13.63 2.76
N SER A 43 -6.17 13.63 1.43
CA SER A 43 -6.82 12.54 0.69
C SER A 43 -5.83 11.92 -0.28
N LEU A 44 -5.78 10.60 -0.31
CA LEU A 44 -4.86 9.86 -1.16
C LEU A 44 -5.52 8.57 -1.65
N TYR A 45 -5.45 8.33 -2.95
CA TYR A 45 -5.92 7.10 -3.57
C TYR A 45 -4.79 6.52 -4.41
N ASN A 46 -4.53 5.24 -4.28
CA ASN A 46 -3.56 4.52 -5.08
C ASN A 46 -4.17 3.28 -5.70
N LEU A 47 -3.82 3.03 -6.95
CA LEU A 47 -4.05 1.76 -7.62
C LEU A 47 -2.73 1.30 -8.22
N GLY A 48 -2.41 0.03 -8.07
CA GLY A 48 -1.20 -0.55 -8.60
C GLY A 48 -1.45 -1.90 -9.23
N TYR A 49 -0.68 -2.22 -10.24
CA TYR A 49 -0.61 -3.54 -10.83
C TYR A 49 0.84 -3.93 -11.02
N ILE A 50 1.20 -5.10 -10.52
CA ILE A 50 2.51 -5.68 -10.69
C ILE A 50 2.38 -7.05 -11.34
N LYS A 51 3.17 -7.29 -12.38
CA LYS A 51 3.36 -8.62 -12.97
C LYS A 51 4.85 -8.90 -13.06
N ARG A 52 5.25 -10.07 -12.60
CA ARG A 52 6.59 -10.59 -12.71
C ARG A 52 6.50 -12.01 -13.23
N ASN A 53 7.17 -12.30 -14.33
CA ASN A 53 7.31 -13.64 -14.82
C ASN A 53 8.48 -14.33 -14.12
N GLU A 54 8.44 -15.67 -14.07
CA GLU A 54 9.47 -16.49 -13.44
C GLU A 54 10.85 -16.07 -13.98
N SER A 55 11.66 -15.52 -13.08
CA SER A 55 12.99 -15.07 -13.48
C SER A 55 14.00 -16.22 -13.26
N ARG A 56 15.14 -16.12 -13.94
CA ARG A 56 16.31 -17.03 -13.82
C ARG A 56 16.78 -17.29 -12.36
N PHE A 57 16.20 -16.60 -11.40
CA PHE A 57 16.53 -16.72 -9.96
C PHE A 57 15.54 -17.59 -9.18
N GLY A 58 14.63 -18.33 -9.82
CA GLY A 58 13.69 -19.24 -9.15
C GLY A 58 12.61 -18.58 -8.31
N GLN A 59 12.35 -17.30 -8.55
CA GLN A 59 11.19 -16.62 -7.96
C GLN A 59 9.93 -17.00 -8.72
N LYS A 60 8.86 -17.32 -7.98
CA LYS A 60 7.55 -17.64 -8.56
C LYS A 60 6.98 -16.45 -9.32
N ASP A 61 6.20 -16.74 -10.36
CA ASP A 61 5.38 -15.75 -11.05
C ASP A 61 4.53 -14.99 -10.03
N LEU A 62 4.45 -13.70 -10.22
CA LEU A 62 3.63 -12.81 -9.41
C LEU A 62 2.76 -11.96 -10.30
N SER A 63 1.47 -11.97 -10.05
CA SER A 63 0.53 -11.04 -10.65
C SER A 63 -0.43 -10.56 -9.56
N ALA A 64 -0.38 -9.29 -9.24
CA ALA A 64 -1.17 -8.74 -8.15
C ALA A 64 -1.70 -7.33 -8.46
N PHE A 65 -2.91 -7.06 -8.01
CA PHE A 65 -3.47 -5.72 -7.93
C PHE A 65 -3.36 -5.20 -6.49
N THR A 66 -3.01 -3.94 -6.36
CA THR A 66 -2.99 -3.23 -5.08
C THR A 66 -3.90 -2.02 -5.16
N GLY A 67 -4.62 -1.77 -4.07
CA GLY A 67 -5.43 -0.57 -3.92
C GLY A 67 -5.27 -0.03 -2.51
N SER A 68 -5.22 1.27 -2.37
CA SER A 68 -5.16 1.92 -1.05
C SER A 68 -5.81 3.27 -1.08
N ALA A 69 -6.32 3.68 0.08
CA ALA A 69 -6.95 4.98 0.24
C ALA A 69 -6.70 5.55 1.63
N VAL A 70 -6.54 6.85 1.68
CA VAL A 70 -6.53 7.65 2.90
C VAL A 70 -7.57 8.73 2.73
N LEU A 71 -8.57 8.77 3.61
CA LEU A 71 -9.75 9.63 3.49
C LEU A 71 -9.97 10.41 4.78
N PRO A 72 -10.02 11.75 4.76
CA PRO A 72 -10.47 12.52 5.89
C PRO A 72 -11.99 12.37 6.05
N ILE A 73 -12.44 12.03 7.26
CA ILE A 73 -13.85 12.01 7.62
C ILE A 73 -14.27 13.37 8.14
N ASN A 74 -13.42 13.95 8.97
CA ASN A 74 -13.52 15.31 9.50
C ASN A 74 -12.12 15.80 9.94
N ASP A 75 -12.04 16.93 10.64
CA ASP A 75 -10.77 17.53 11.05
C ASP A 75 -9.92 16.64 11.96
N ASN A 76 -10.54 15.70 12.67
CA ASN A 76 -9.89 14.85 13.65
C ASN A 76 -9.82 13.38 13.23
N TRP A 77 -10.76 12.91 12.42
CA TRP A 77 -10.87 11.51 12.01
C TRP A 77 -10.46 11.30 10.56
N GLN A 78 -9.70 10.24 10.34
CA GLN A 78 -9.25 9.80 9.03
C GLN A 78 -9.46 8.29 8.88
N PHE A 79 -9.95 7.86 7.73
CA PHE A 79 -10.01 6.46 7.33
C PHE A 79 -8.76 6.07 6.54
N LEU A 80 -8.26 4.88 6.77
CA LEU A 80 -7.12 4.27 6.08
C LEU A 80 -7.53 2.90 5.59
N GLY A 81 -7.21 2.59 4.34
CA GLY A 81 -7.49 1.27 3.78
C GLY A 81 -6.44 0.87 2.76
N ALA A 82 -6.10 -0.41 2.73
CA ALA A 82 -5.23 -1.00 1.73
C ALA A 82 -5.64 -2.45 1.43
N VAL A 83 -5.62 -2.82 0.17
CA VAL A 83 -5.94 -4.17 -0.28
C VAL A 83 -4.91 -4.65 -1.29
N GLN A 84 -4.63 -5.93 -1.26
CA GLN A 84 -3.81 -6.60 -2.26
C GLN A 84 -4.55 -7.85 -2.74
N TYR A 85 -4.76 -7.95 -4.04
CA TYR A 85 -5.38 -9.10 -4.69
C TYR A 85 -4.33 -9.87 -5.48
N ASP A 86 -4.18 -11.14 -5.17
CA ASP A 86 -3.27 -12.05 -5.85
C ASP A 86 -4.01 -12.78 -6.97
N ASN A 87 -3.66 -12.48 -8.23
CA ASN A 87 -4.27 -13.10 -9.40
C ASN A 87 -3.90 -14.57 -9.54
N GLU A 88 -2.70 -14.96 -9.12
CA GLU A 88 -2.23 -16.35 -9.22
C GLU A 88 -3.05 -17.28 -8.31
N LYS A 89 -3.37 -16.80 -7.12
CA LYS A 89 -4.15 -17.53 -6.13
C LYS A 89 -5.64 -17.17 -6.15
N SER A 90 -6.04 -16.20 -6.99
CA SER A 90 -7.42 -15.69 -7.11
C SER A 90 -8.05 -15.33 -5.76
N ARG A 91 -7.30 -14.64 -4.90
CA ARG A 91 -7.73 -14.26 -3.56
C ARG A 91 -7.13 -12.92 -3.10
N PHE A 92 -7.79 -12.27 -2.16
CA PHE A 92 -7.19 -11.15 -1.44
C PHE A 92 -6.09 -11.66 -0.50
N SER A 93 -4.84 -11.33 -0.79
CA SER A 93 -3.68 -11.74 0.00
C SER A 93 -3.52 -10.89 1.26
N ASP A 94 -3.98 -9.66 1.23
CA ASP A 94 -3.88 -8.73 2.34
C ASP A 94 -5.00 -7.68 2.27
N VAL A 95 -5.66 -7.44 3.37
CA VAL A 95 -6.68 -6.39 3.54
C VAL A 95 -6.42 -5.70 4.85
N LEU A 96 -6.25 -4.38 4.81
CA LEU A 96 -6.07 -3.52 5.96
C LEU A 96 -7.13 -2.42 5.94
N ALA A 97 -7.81 -2.21 7.07
CA ALA A 97 -8.72 -1.08 7.23
C ALA A 97 -8.62 -0.53 8.64
N GLY A 98 -8.67 0.77 8.79
CA GLY A 98 -8.54 1.41 10.08
C GLY A 98 -9.01 2.85 10.11
N PHE A 99 -9.11 3.36 11.33
CA PHE A 99 -9.44 4.74 11.61
C PHE A 99 -8.35 5.33 12.50
N THR A 100 -8.00 6.57 12.23
CA THR A 100 -7.14 7.36 13.10
C THR A 100 -7.91 8.58 13.59
N TYR A 101 -7.74 8.86 14.87
CA TYR A 101 -8.20 10.07 15.52
C TYR A 101 -6.99 10.87 15.97
N ASP A 102 -6.96 12.14 15.67
CA ASP A 102 -5.91 13.04 16.10
C ASP A 102 -6.50 14.29 16.75
N SER A 103 -6.03 14.59 17.95
CA SER A 103 -6.36 15.81 18.69
C SER A 103 -5.09 16.58 19.00
N CYS A 104 -5.23 17.73 19.65
CA CYS A 104 -4.07 18.53 20.11
C CYS A 104 -3.07 17.72 20.97
N CYS A 105 -3.55 16.76 21.75
CA CYS A 105 -2.80 16.20 22.87
C CYS A 105 -2.57 14.69 22.76
N TYR A 106 -3.41 13.97 22.03
CA TYR A 106 -3.28 12.53 21.83
C TYR A 106 -3.81 12.10 20.45
N GLY A 107 -3.30 10.98 19.98
CA GLY A 107 -3.77 10.27 18.82
C GLY A 107 -4.24 8.87 19.18
N LEU A 108 -5.28 8.39 18.51
CA LEU A 108 -5.78 7.03 18.62
C LEU A 108 -5.87 6.44 17.22
N SER A 109 -5.33 5.23 17.07
CA SER A 109 -5.46 4.46 15.83
C SER A 109 -6.03 3.10 16.14
N ILE A 110 -7.08 2.71 15.41
CA ILE A 110 -7.69 1.39 15.50
C ILE A 110 -7.72 0.83 14.09
N TYR A 111 -7.15 -0.36 13.90
CA TYR A 111 -7.14 -1.00 12.59
C TYR A 111 -7.29 -2.51 12.67
N ALA A 112 -7.86 -3.08 11.62
CA ALA A 112 -8.00 -4.50 11.42
C ALA A 112 -7.24 -4.92 10.15
N ARG A 113 -6.58 -6.05 10.21
CA ARG A 113 -5.86 -6.64 9.09
C ARG A 113 -6.22 -8.11 8.95
N ARG A 114 -6.42 -8.52 7.71
CA ARG A 114 -6.52 -9.91 7.32
C ARG A 114 -5.43 -10.19 6.29
N TYR A 115 -4.60 -11.18 6.52
CA TYR A 115 -3.49 -11.49 5.63
C TYR A 115 -3.21 -12.99 5.61
N TYR A 116 -2.56 -13.44 4.54
CA TYR A 116 -2.00 -14.78 4.44
C TYR A 116 -0.50 -14.71 4.72
N ASP A 117 -0.04 -15.51 5.66
CA ASP A 117 1.39 -15.65 5.94
C ASP A 117 2.02 -16.56 4.89
N GLU A 118 2.94 -16.01 4.11
CA GLU A 118 3.66 -16.77 3.06
C GLU A 118 4.63 -17.81 3.65
N LEU A 119 5.01 -17.64 4.91
CA LEU A 119 5.92 -18.55 5.63
C LEU A 119 5.19 -19.73 6.29
N SER A 120 3.88 -19.67 6.39
CA SER A 120 3.08 -20.78 6.93
C SER A 120 2.40 -21.53 5.78
N ASP A 121 2.55 -22.86 5.77
CA ASP A 121 1.84 -23.77 4.85
C ASP A 121 0.31 -23.82 5.08
N LYS A 122 -0.23 -22.86 5.84
CA LYS A 122 -1.65 -22.79 6.14
C LYS A 122 -2.39 -22.01 5.05
N ASP A 123 -3.34 -22.65 4.42
CA ASP A 123 -4.31 -22.00 3.51
C ASP A 123 -5.34 -21.11 4.22
N SER A 124 -5.13 -20.79 5.49
CA SER A 124 -6.03 -19.96 6.31
C SER A 124 -5.46 -18.56 6.49
N ALA A 125 -6.33 -17.55 6.34
CA ALA A 125 -5.97 -16.18 6.61
C ALA A 125 -5.83 -15.92 8.12
N ASP A 126 -4.81 -15.18 8.49
CA ASP A 126 -4.65 -14.63 9.83
C ASP A 126 -5.42 -13.30 9.96
N HIS A 127 -5.93 -13.06 11.16
CA HIS A 127 -6.66 -11.85 11.50
C HIS A 127 -5.96 -11.14 12.66
N ALA A 128 -5.78 -9.84 12.52
CA ALA A 128 -5.24 -9.00 13.59
C ALA A 128 -6.12 -7.77 13.77
N ILE A 129 -6.44 -7.44 15.02
CA ILE A 129 -7.05 -6.16 15.39
C ILE A 129 -6.08 -5.50 16.34
N MET A 130 -5.73 -4.26 16.04
CA MET A 130 -4.75 -3.49 16.80
C MET A 130 -5.28 -2.11 17.13
N ALA A 131 -4.92 -1.62 18.31
CA ALA A 131 -5.17 -0.26 18.74
C ALA A 131 -3.85 0.35 19.21
N GLU A 132 -3.61 1.58 18.82
CA GLU A 132 -2.43 2.36 19.20
C GLU A 132 -2.87 3.70 19.77
N ILE A 133 -2.24 4.11 20.85
CA ILE A 133 -2.43 5.43 21.45
C ILE A 133 -1.08 6.15 21.42
N SER A 134 -1.07 7.35 20.91
CA SER A 134 0.09 8.23 20.91
C SER A 134 -0.20 9.50 21.72
N LEU A 135 0.77 9.93 22.51
CA LEU A 135 0.69 11.19 23.26
C LEU A 135 1.53 12.24 22.50
N ASN A 136 0.90 13.32 22.11
CA ASN A 136 1.59 14.41 21.43
C ASN A 136 2.59 15.06 22.40
N GLY A 137 3.86 15.14 21.94
CA GLY A 137 4.96 15.67 22.74
C GLY A 137 5.83 14.61 23.45
N LEU A 138 5.39 13.36 23.53
CA LEU A 138 6.18 12.24 24.08
C LEU A 138 6.60 11.21 23.02
N SER A 139 5.92 11.18 21.89
CA SER A 139 6.28 10.30 20.75
C SER A 139 6.12 11.06 19.44
N ASN A 140 6.94 10.71 18.45
CA ASN A 140 6.77 11.21 17.09
C ASN A 140 5.56 10.52 16.45
N LYS A 141 4.67 11.28 15.79
CA LYS A 141 3.49 10.77 15.09
C LYS A 141 3.79 9.70 14.04
N GLY A 142 5.02 9.57 13.63
CA GLY A 142 5.44 8.65 12.57
C GLY A 142 5.99 7.30 13.04
N ASP A 143 6.09 7.05 14.33
CA ASP A 143 6.80 5.87 14.86
C ASP A 143 5.85 4.70 15.21
N GLY A 144 4.53 4.89 15.11
CA GLY A 144 3.55 3.84 15.36
C GLY A 144 3.56 2.69 14.34
N ARG A 145 3.10 1.52 14.77
CA ARG A 145 3.00 0.34 13.89
C ARG A 145 2.10 0.58 12.69
N LEU A 146 0.97 1.27 12.88
CA LEU A 146 0.07 1.62 11.78
C LEU A 146 0.75 2.53 10.76
N ALA A 147 1.45 3.56 11.21
CA ALA A 147 2.20 4.46 10.34
C ALA A 147 3.24 3.70 9.49
N ASN A 148 3.97 2.77 10.10
CA ASN A 148 4.93 1.93 9.40
C ASN A 148 4.28 0.98 8.39
N LEU A 149 3.16 0.36 8.75
CA LEU A 149 2.38 -0.46 7.83
C LEU A 149 1.87 0.35 6.63
N MET A 150 1.35 1.54 6.90
CA MET A 150 0.81 2.41 5.84
C MET A 150 1.90 2.96 4.93
N ARG A 151 3.08 3.33 5.44
CA ARG A 151 4.22 3.72 4.60
C ARG A 151 4.62 2.64 3.61
N ASN A 152 4.58 1.39 4.04
CA ASN A 152 4.94 0.25 3.19
C ASN A 152 3.83 -0.16 2.20
N ARG A 153 2.59 0.25 2.45
CA ARG A 153 1.40 -0.19 1.70
C ARG A 153 0.75 0.91 0.88
N VAL A 154 0.90 2.15 1.28
CA VAL A 154 0.29 3.32 0.65
C VAL A 154 1.37 4.25 0.14
N LEU A 155 1.54 4.28 -1.16
CA LEU A 155 2.50 5.18 -1.79
C LEU A 155 2.15 6.64 -1.49
N GLY A 156 3.11 7.39 -1.01
CA GLY A 156 2.94 8.80 -0.66
C GLY A 156 2.26 9.05 0.68
N TYR A 157 2.02 8.02 1.48
CA TYR A 157 1.50 8.22 2.84
C TYR A 157 2.53 8.93 3.73
N ASP A 158 2.10 10.01 4.35
CA ASP A 158 2.87 10.74 5.36
C ASP A 158 1.98 10.88 6.62
N PRO A 159 2.41 10.35 7.77
CA PRO A 159 1.62 10.38 9.02
C PRO A 159 1.43 11.78 9.62
N ARG A 160 2.00 12.79 8.98
CA ARG A 160 1.79 14.21 9.37
C ARG A 160 0.53 14.81 8.77
N TYR A 161 -0.14 14.08 7.91
CA TYR A 161 -1.39 14.48 7.29
C TYR A 161 -2.60 14.01 8.10
#